data_4f3241fc8f740153185c3670822795a5
#
_entry.id   4f3241fc8f740153185c3670822795a5
#
_cell.length_a   1.000
_cell.length_b   1.000
_cell.length_c   1.000
_cell.angle_alpha   90.00
_cell.angle_beta   90.00
_cell.angle_gamma   90.00
#
_symmetry.space_group_name_H-M   'P 1'
#
loop_
_entity.id
_entity.type
_entity.pdbx_description
1 polymer ?
#
loop_
_entity_poly.entity_id
_entity_poly.type
_entity_poly.pdbx_seq_one_letter_code
_entity_poly.pdbx_strand_id
1 'polypeptide(L)'
;LQPLREIIDLLLKKETPTRDDLEYAKFQVTRKHNLGRIPGNSELIRLLTADERERLIPVLRRKATRALSGVNVVAVMTKPMACPHGRCAYCPGGPEVNSPQSYTGHEPAAMRGIQNSFDPYSQVRSRMEQLEAIGHTVD
;
A
#
# COMPACT_ATOMS: atom_id res chain seq x y z
N LEU A 1 -1.09 19.09 10.11
CA LEU A 1 -2.41 18.73 9.55
C LEU A 1 -2.97 19.84 8.64
N GLN A 2 -2.74 21.11 8.94
CA GLN A 2 -3.23 22.25 8.15
C GLN A 2 -2.80 22.23 6.67
N PRO A 3 -1.52 21.96 6.32
CA PRO A 3 -1.10 21.93 4.91
C PRO A 3 -1.79 20.81 4.11
N LEU A 4 -1.97 19.65 4.72
CA LEU A 4 -2.65 18.51 4.06
C LEU A 4 -4.12 18.81 3.78
N ARG A 5 -4.80 19.47 4.71
CA ARG A 5 -6.19 19.90 4.52
C ARG A 5 -6.31 20.93 3.41
N GLU A 6 -5.37 21.86 3.31
CA GLU A 6 -5.34 22.85 2.23
C GLU A 6 -5.24 22.19 0.84
N ILE A 7 -4.47 21.10 0.69
CA ILE A 7 -4.42 20.34 -0.57
C ILE A 7 -5.79 19.76 -0.91
N ILE A 8 -6.47 19.17 0.08
CA ILE A 8 -7.82 18.61 -0.11
C ILE A 8 -8.80 19.69 -0.52
N ASP A 9 -8.79 20.82 0.14
CA ASP A 9 -9.69 21.95 -0.15
C ASP A 9 -9.46 22.53 -1.54
N LEU A 10 -8.20 22.59 -2.01
CA LEU A 10 -7.89 23.00 -3.38
C LEU A 10 -8.46 22.04 -4.43
N LEU A 11 -8.40 20.73 -4.15
CA LEU A 11 -8.98 19.73 -5.05
C LEU A 11 -10.51 19.77 -5.06
N LEU A 12 -11.13 20.01 -3.90
CA LEU A 12 -12.60 20.09 -3.78
C LEU A 12 -13.20 21.30 -4.49
N LYS A 13 -12.42 22.36 -4.71
CA LYS A 13 -12.85 23.53 -5.50
C LYS A 13 -13.09 23.21 -6.98
N LYS A 14 -12.52 22.13 -7.49
CA LYS A 14 -12.72 21.67 -8.86
C LYS A 14 -13.84 20.64 -8.91
N GLU A 15 -14.69 20.73 -9.92
CA GLU A 15 -15.76 19.74 -10.13
C GLU A 15 -15.20 18.36 -10.49
N THR A 16 -14.18 18.33 -11.36
CA THR A 16 -13.51 17.11 -11.82
C THR A 16 -11.99 17.24 -11.62
N PRO A 17 -11.49 17.02 -10.40
CA PRO A 17 -10.05 17.09 -10.14
C PRO A 17 -9.31 15.98 -10.90
N THR A 18 -8.15 16.30 -11.45
CA THR A 18 -7.26 15.37 -12.15
C THR A 18 -6.02 15.08 -11.33
N ARG A 19 -5.22 14.11 -11.77
CA ARG A 19 -3.92 13.80 -11.12
C ARG A 19 -2.94 14.97 -11.24
N ASP A 20 -2.98 15.69 -12.36
CA ASP A 20 -2.14 16.87 -12.56
C ASP A 20 -2.52 17.99 -11.59
N ASP A 21 -3.81 18.16 -11.33
CA ASP A 21 -4.31 19.09 -10.30
C ASP A 21 -3.84 18.71 -8.91
N LEU A 22 -3.80 17.41 -8.61
CA LEU A 22 -3.28 16.88 -7.33
C LEU A 22 -1.79 17.20 -7.16
N GLU A 23 -0.97 16.91 -8.16
CA GLU A 23 0.47 17.17 -8.10
C GLU A 23 0.75 18.69 -8.01
N TYR A 24 0.00 19.50 -8.74
CA TYR A 24 0.11 20.95 -8.66
C TYR A 24 -0.28 21.50 -7.28
N ALA A 25 -1.39 21.03 -6.72
CA ALA A 25 -1.82 21.42 -5.37
C ALA A 25 -0.80 21.02 -4.31
N LYS A 26 -0.26 19.81 -4.38
CA LYS A 26 0.82 19.35 -3.50
C LYS A 26 2.05 20.23 -3.59
N PHE A 27 2.49 20.54 -4.80
CA PHE A 27 3.66 21.38 -5.03
C PHE A 27 3.47 22.79 -4.46
N GLN A 28 2.32 23.41 -4.73
CA GLN A 28 2.01 24.75 -4.21
C GLN A 28 2.02 24.79 -2.69
N VAL A 29 1.33 23.86 -2.03
CA VAL A 29 1.22 23.83 -0.58
C VAL A 29 2.56 23.48 0.07
N THR A 30 3.32 22.57 -0.52
CA THR A 30 4.66 22.21 -0.06
C THR A 30 5.59 23.43 -0.07
N ARG A 31 5.53 24.22 -1.13
CA ARG A 31 6.33 25.45 -1.28
C ARG A 31 5.86 26.54 -0.31
N LYS A 32 4.55 26.76 -0.19
CA LYS A 32 3.94 27.78 0.68
C LYS A 32 4.28 27.57 2.14
N HIS A 33 4.22 26.32 2.61
CA HIS A 33 4.49 25.94 4.01
C HIS A 33 5.92 25.48 4.26
N ASN A 34 6.80 25.55 3.24
CA ASN A 34 8.19 25.13 3.33
C ASN A 34 8.35 23.71 3.91
N LEU A 35 7.52 22.79 3.44
CA LEU A 35 7.57 21.39 3.88
C LEU A 35 8.83 20.71 3.32
N GLY A 36 9.50 19.95 4.17
CA GLY A 36 10.74 19.25 3.79
C GLY A 36 10.51 18.10 2.77
N ARG A 37 9.26 17.69 2.56
CA ARG A 37 8.87 16.67 1.59
C ARG A 37 7.45 16.89 1.05
N ILE A 38 7.19 16.34 -0.13
CA ILE A 38 5.84 16.33 -0.71
C ILE A 38 5.00 15.28 0.02
N PRO A 39 3.79 15.62 0.53
CA PRO A 39 2.91 14.67 1.20
C PRO A 39 2.49 13.51 0.31
N GLY A 40 2.42 12.32 0.89
CA GLY A 40 1.93 11.13 0.19
C GLY A 40 0.42 11.09 0.05
N ASN A 41 -0.08 10.39 -0.98
CA ASN A 41 -1.53 10.25 -1.19
C ASN A 41 -2.22 9.54 -0.01
N SER A 42 -1.58 8.57 0.61
CA SER A 42 -2.11 7.88 1.79
C SER A 42 -2.34 8.80 3.00
N GLU A 43 -1.50 9.82 3.15
CA GLU A 43 -1.67 10.83 4.20
C GLU A 43 -2.91 11.68 3.96
N LEU A 44 -3.18 12.04 2.70
CA LEU A 44 -4.38 12.77 2.30
C LEU A 44 -5.63 11.92 2.48
N ILE A 45 -5.60 10.66 2.06
CA ILE A 45 -6.73 9.73 2.15
C ILE A 45 -7.20 9.56 3.60
N ARG A 46 -6.28 9.53 4.56
CA ARG A 46 -6.61 9.41 5.99
C ARG A 46 -7.40 10.60 6.55
N LEU A 47 -7.26 11.77 5.93
CA LEU A 47 -7.92 13.00 6.38
C LEU A 47 -9.26 13.25 5.69
N LEU A 48 -9.63 12.44 4.68
CA LEU A 48 -10.87 12.61 3.95
C LEU A 48 -12.08 12.19 4.80
N THR A 49 -13.15 12.99 4.72
CA THR A 49 -14.48 12.59 5.20
C THR A 49 -15.10 11.58 4.24
N ALA A 50 -16.22 10.93 4.62
CA ALA A 50 -16.90 9.94 3.79
C ALA A 50 -17.29 10.52 2.41
N ASP A 51 -17.90 11.72 2.39
CA ASP A 51 -18.33 12.39 1.16
C ASP A 51 -17.14 12.80 0.26
N GLU A 52 -16.07 13.28 0.88
CA GLU A 52 -14.85 13.66 0.18
C GLU A 52 -14.15 12.44 -0.43
N ARG A 53 -14.19 11.28 0.24
CA ARG A 53 -13.64 10.02 -0.26
C ARG A 53 -14.27 9.63 -1.59
N GLU A 54 -15.58 9.67 -1.69
CA GLU A 54 -16.29 9.32 -2.93
C GLU A 54 -15.78 10.14 -4.12
N ARG A 55 -15.54 11.43 -3.92
CA ARG A 55 -15.07 12.35 -4.97
C ARG A 55 -13.57 12.23 -5.27
N LEU A 56 -12.74 12.07 -4.25
CA LEU A 56 -11.28 12.21 -4.38
C LEU A 56 -10.52 10.90 -4.45
N ILE A 57 -11.09 9.77 -4.00
CA ILE A 57 -10.42 8.47 -4.10
C ILE A 57 -9.99 8.11 -5.53
N PRO A 58 -10.80 8.34 -6.58
CA PRO A 58 -10.36 8.05 -7.95
C PRO A 58 -9.08 8.77 -8.36
N VAL A 59 -8.87 9.99 -7.84
CA VAL A 59 -7.67 10.80 -8.11
C VAL A 59 -6.48 10.40 -7.22
N LEU A 60 -6.74 10.14 -5.95
CA LEU A 60 -5.73 9.83 -4.94
C LEU A 60 -5.27 8.37 -4.97
N ARG A 61 -6.10 7.47 -5.48
CA ARG A 61 -5.81 6.03 -5.53
C ARG A 61 -4.51 5.76 -6.27
N ARG A 62 -3.62 5.06 -5.58
CA ARG A 62 -2.40 4.55 -6.19
C ARG A 62 -2.71 3.25 -6.94
N LYS A 63 -2.14 3.08 -8.14
CA LYS A 63 -2.39 1.88 -8.98
C LYS A 63 -3.90 1.67 -9.26
N ALA A 64 -4.52 2.66 -9.90
CA ALA A 64 -5.96 2.70 -10.17
C ALA A 64 -6.55 1.44 -10.84
N THR A 65 -5.74 0.70 -11.61
CA THR A 65 -6.17 -0.50 -12.32
C THR A 65 -6.12 -1.80 -11.51
N ARG A 66 -5.52 -1.77 -10.31
CA ARG A 66 -5.23 -2.99 -9.54
C ARG A 66 -6.46 -3.78 -9.10
N ALA A 67 -7.56 -3.10 -8.84
CA ALA A 67 -8.78 -3.70 -8.32
C ALA A 67 -9.99 -3.46 -9.24
N LEU A 68 -9.77 -3.32 -10.57
CA LEU A 68 -10.86 -3.14 -11.54
C LEU A 68 -11.82 -4.33 -11.58
N SER A 69 -11.34 -5.51 -11.27
CA SER A 69 -12.15 -6.73 -11.19
C SER A 69 -13.00 -6.82 -9.91
N GLY A 70 -12.83 -5.90 -8.97
CA GLY A 70 -13.42 -5.97 -7.63
C GLY A 70 -12.70 -6.95 -6.68
N VAL A 71 -11.56 -7.52 -7.10
CA VAL A 71 -10.79 -8.49 -6.32
C VAL A 71 -9.41 -7.94 -6.01
N ASN A 72 -9.01 -8.00 -4.74
CA ASN A 72 -7.66 -7.70 -4.28
C ASN A 72 -6.90 -8.99 -4.01
N VAL A 73 -5.72 -9.12 -4.62
CA VAL A 73 -4.86 -10.28 -4.42
C VAL A 73 -3.94 -10.05 -3.23
N VAL A 74 -3.98 -10.94 -2.26
CA VAL A 74 -3.12 -10.93 -1.09
C VAL A 74 -2.30 -12.22 -1.05
N ALA A 75 -0.98 -12.08 -1.15
CA ALA A 75 -0.07 -13.22 -1.02
C ALA A 75 0.27 -13.47 0.45
N VAL A 76 0.14 -14.71 0.87
CA VAL A 76 0.48 -15.17 2.22
C VAL A 76 1.57 -16.22 2.11
N MET A 77 2.64 -16.06 2.88
CA MET A 77 3.76 -16.99 2.91
C MET A 77 3.64 -17.92 4.10
N THR A 78 3.89 -19.20 3.85
CA THR A 78 3.95 -20.23 4.91
C THR A 78 5.23 -20.11 5.71
N LYS A 79 5.20 -20.59 6.95
CA LYS A 79 6.40 -20.69 7.79
C LYS A 79 7.42 -21.63 7.14
N PRO A 80 8.72 -21.29 7.17
CA PRO A 80 9.75 -22.21 6.72
C PRO A 80 9.71 -23.55 7.47
N MET A 81 9.69 -24.63 6.73
CA MET A 81 9.72 -26.00 7.27
C MET A 81 10.59 -26.88 6.38
N ALA A 82 11.19 -27.90 6.96
CA ALA A 82 11.94 -28.87 6.18
C ALA A 82 11.02 -29.69 5.28
N CYS A 83 11.40 -29.86 4.02
CA CYS A 83 10.65 -30.73 3.11
C CYS A 83 10.83 -32.20 3.50
N PRO A 84 9.79 -33.05 3.45
CA PRO A 84 9.87 -34.47 3.78
C PRO A 84 10.86 -35.23 2.89
N HIS A 85 11.06 -34.84 1.66
CA HIS A 85 11.97 -35.45 0.69
C HIS A 85 13.42 -34.94 0.77
N GLY A 86 13.72 -34.04 1.73
CA GLY A 86 15.00 -33.39 1.83
C GLY A 86 15.12 -32.09 1.03
N ARG A 87 16.31 -31.53 0.96
CA ARG A 87 16.59 -30.27 0.27
C ARG A 87 16.90 -30.51 -1.21
N CYS A 88 16.20 -29.81 -2.09
CA CYS A 88 16.51 -29.78 -3.52
C CYS A 88 17.75 -28.95 -3.79
N ALA A 89 18.59 -29.36 -4.74
CA ALA A 89 19.83 -28.67 -5.10
C ALA A 89 19.61 -27.24 -5.60
N TYR A 90 18.45 -26.96 -6.18
CA TYR A 90 18.06 -25.65 -6.70
C TYR A 90 17.19 -24.82 -5.75
N CYS A 91 16.93 -25.28 -4.53
CA CYS A 91 16.13 -24.55 -3.55
C CYS A 91 16.97 -23.51 -2.81
N PRO A 92 16.74 -22.19 -3.02
CA PRO A 92 17.53 -21.14 -2.36
C PRO A 92 17.10 -20.86 -0.92
N GLY A 93 15.89 -21.31 -0.53
CA GLY A 93 15.28 -21.06 0.79
C GLY A 93 15.33 -22.26 1.72
N GLY A 94 14.57 -22.16 2.79
CA GLY A 94 14.41 -23.20 3.80
C GLY A 94 14.64 -22.70 5.21
N PRO A 95 14.48 -23.58 6.23
CA PRO A 95 14.63 -23.21 7.64
C PRO A 95 15.98 -22.60 7.99
N GLU A 96 17.05 -23.02 7.31
CA GLU A 96 18.43 -22.56 7.56
C GLU A 96 18.60 -21.06 7.29
N VAL A 97 17.87 -20.52 6.31
CA VAL A 97 17.90 -19.10 5.92
C VAL A 97 16.63 -18.35 6.32
N ASN A 98 15.79 -18.95 7.16
CA ASN A 98 14.53 -18.40 7.64
C ASN A 98 13.62 -17.92 6.50
N SER A 99 13.57 -18.68 5.41
CA SER A 99 12.75 -18.40 4.24
C SER A 99 11.96 -19.63 3.82
N PRO A 100 10.71 -19.50 3.34
CA PRO A 100 9.99 -20.61 2.75
C PRO A 100 10.80 -21.25 1.60
N GLN A 101 10.60 -22.54 1.39
CA GLN A 101 11.27 -23.26 0.32
C GLN A 101 10.96 -22.62 -1.04
N SER A 102 11.94 -22.65 -1.93
CA SER A 102 11.93 -22.02 -3.25
C SER A 102 11.93 -20.47 -3.27
N TYR A 103 12.06 -19.84 -2.10
CA TYR A 103 12.19 -18.38 -1.97
C TYR A 103 13.50 -18.00 -1.28
N THR A 104 14.04 -16.82 -1.66
CA THR A 104 15.30 -16.33 -1.07
C THR A 104 15.11 -15.52 0.21
N GLY A 105 13.88 -15.08 0.50
CA GLY A 105 13.56 -14.17 1.59
C GLY A 105 13.58 -12.67 1.18
N HIS A 106 14.05 -12.37 -0.03
CA HIS A 106 14.11 -10.99 -0.54
C HIS A 106 12.91 -10.61 -1.40
N GLU A 107 12.07 -11.54 -1.78
CA GLU A 107 10.83 -11.28 -2.49
C GLU A 107 9.85 -10.48 -1.61
N PRO A 108 9.05 -9.56 -2.17
CA PRO A 108 8.14 -8.72 -1.38
C PRO A 108 7.16 -9.51 -0.49
N ALA A 109 6.64 -10.63 -0.98
CA ALA A 109 5.76 -11.50 -0.20
C ALA A 109 6.50 -12.20 0.95
N ALA A 110 7.71 -12.72 0.70
CA ALA A 110 8.54 -13.36 1.70
C ALA A 110 8.98 -12.36 2.79
N MET A 111 9.33 -11.14 2.41
CA MET A 111 9.66 -10.06 3.36
C MET A 111 8.48 -9.70 4.26
N ARG A 112 7.26 -9.63 3.71
CA ARG A 112 6.05 -9.42 4.52
C ARG A 112 5.78 -10.60 5.46
N GLY A 113 6.03 -11.82 5.01
CA GLY A 113 5.96 -13.02 5.84
C GLY A 113 6.89 -12.93 7.06
N ILE A 114 8.14 -12.56 6.84
CA ILE A 114 9.13 -12.36 7.90
C ILE A 114 8.69 -11.27 8.88
N GLN A 115 8.22 -10.12 8.38
CA GLN A 115 7.76 -9.00 9.20
C GLN A 115 6.56 -9.37 10.10
N ASN A 116 5.72 -10.31 9.67
CA ASN A 116 4.56 -10.79 10.41
C ASN A 116 4.80 -12.15 11.09
N SER A 117 6.06 -12.56 11.25
CA SER A 117 6.44 -13.85 11.86
C SER A 117 5.76 -15.07 11.21
N PHE A 118 5.48 -14.98 9.92
CA PHE A 118 4.74 -15.97 9.11
C PHE A 118 3.34 -16.32 9.64
N ASP A 119 2.75 -15.48 10.50
CA ASP A 119 1.37 -15.64 10.92
C ASP A 119 0.42 -15.26 9.78
N PRO A 120 -0.44 -16.18 9.28
CA PRO A 120 -1.29 -15.93 8.12
C PRO A 120 -2.27 -14.78 8.34
N TYR A 121 -2.88 -14.71 9.50
CA TYR A 121 -3.81 -13.65 9.86
C TYR A 121 -3.14 -12.27 9.83
N SER A 122 -1.98 -12.15 10.47
CA SER A 122 -1.23 -10.89 10.50
C SER A 122 -0.76 -10.45 9.12
N GLN A 123 -0.36 -11.39 8.25
CA GLN A 123 0.03 -11.10 6.86
C GLN A 123 -1.15 -10.52 6.06
N VAL A 124 -2.32 -11.15 6.15
CA VAL A 124 -3.54 -10.68 5.46
C VAL A 124 -3.97 -9.33 5.98
N ARG A 125 -4.08 -9.18 7.29
CA ARG A 125 -4.50 -7.93 7.93
C ARG A 125 -3.58 -6.77 7.58
N SER A 126 -2.28 -6.95 7.72
CA SER A 126 -1.28 -5.94 7.36
C SER A 126 -1.39 -5.52 5.89
N ARG A 127 -1.64 -6.47 4.99
CA ARG A 127 -1.80 -6.18 3.57
C ARG A 127 -3.10 -5.46 3.26
N MET A 128 -4.19 -5.81 3.92
CA MET A 128 -5.48 -5.10 3.80
C MET A 128 -5.34 -3.66 4.25
N GLU A 129 -4.73 -3.41 5.40
CA GLU A 129 -4.47 -2.06 5.92
C GLU A 129 -3.62 -1.22 4.94
N GLN A 130 -2.60 -1.83 4.31
CA GLN A 130 -1.79 -1.17 3.30
C GLN A 130 -2.59 -0.83 2.04
N LEU A 131 -3.44 -1.74 1.56
CA LEU A 131 -4.29 -1.51 0.39
C LEU A 131 -5.31 -0.41 0.66
N GLU A 132 -5.95 -0.40 1.83
CA GLU A 132 -6.86 0.65 2.25
C GLU A 132 -6.16 2.02 2.32
N ALA A 133 -4.96 2.06 2.89
CA ALA A 133 -4.17 3.28 2.98
C ALA A 133 -3.80 3.90 1.62
N ILE A 134 -3.72 3.11 0.55
CA ILE A 134 -3.47 3.58 -0.81
C ILE A 134 -4.74 3.77 -1.65
N GLY A 135 -5.92 3.65 -1.04
CA GLY A 135 -7.22 3.99 -1.62
C GLY A 135 -7.98 2.83 -2.28
N HIS A 136 -7.61 1.58 -2.00
CA HIS A 136 -8.40 0.42 -2.42
C HIS A 136 -9.46 0.07 -1.36
N THR A 137 -10.60 -0.46 -1.81
CA THR A 137 -11.61 -1.07 -0.93
C THR A 137 -11.14 -2.45 -0.49
N VAL A 138 -11.40 -2.79 0.78
CA VAL A 138 -10.96 -4.05 1.41
C VAL A 138 -12.11 -4.74 2.15
N ASP A 139 -13.32 -4.61 1.63
CA ASP A 139 -14.54 -5.24 2.17
C ASP A 139 -14.49 -6.78 2.08
#